data_b5c924624aea2e41ba46197626b92f28
#
_entry.id   b5c924624aea2e41ba46197626b92f28
#
_cell.length_a   1.000
_cell.length_b   1.000
_cell.length_c   1.000
_cell.angle_alpha   90.00
_cell.angle_beta   90.00
_cell.angle_gamma   90.00
#
_symmetry.space_group_name_H-M   'P 1'
#
loop_
_entity.id
_entity.type
_entity.pdbx_description
1 polymer ?
#
loop_
_entity_poly.entity_id
_entity_poly.type
_entity_poly.pdbx_seq_one_letter_code
_entity_poly.pdbx_strand_id
1 'polypeptide(L)'
;MPHLSSKTTFYAVSAAGIVFIVIGIASVIYNNTPVDVPLNGIIKPSMSDVLTPNMNIGNTAHIVVNGSIFNVFITDPDKQLIKSSDAISNFAYTLIAKKEGVYKIEIKNVGTSELTITGHAKTKGSEIAFGGQMMLIITGIIVIGFSLRLRR
;
A
#
# COMPACT_ATOMS: atom_id res chain seq x y z
N MET A 1 36.05 25.56 -24.21
CA MET A 1 35.12 24.56 -23.68
C MET A 1 35.61 23.19 -24.14
N PRO A 2 35.84 22.22 -23.26
CA PRO A 2 36.33 20.91 -23.68
C PRO A 2 35.21 20.22 -24.51
N HIS A 3 35.48 19.94 -25.77
CA HIS A 3 34.64 19.12 -26.63
C HIS A 3 34.72 17.67 -26.13
N LEU A 4 33.67 17.22 -25.42
CA LEU A 4 33.51 15.78 -25.08
C LEU A 4 33.50 14.97 -26.39
N SER A 5 34.34 13.95 -26.46
CA SER A 5 34.32 13.00 -27.57
C SER A 5 32.92 12.38 -27.72
N SER A 6 32.44 12.23 -28.96
CA SER A 6 31.14 11.59 -29.25
C SER A 6 30.98 10.24 -28.54
N LYS A 7 32.06 9.46 -28.39
CA LYS A 7 32.06 8.21 -27.62
C LYS A 7 31.80 8.41 -26.12
N THR A 8 32.41 9.43 -25.50
CA THR A 8 32.21 9.73 -24.07
C THR A 8 30.78 10.17 -23.82
N THR A 9 30.21 11.02 -24.70
CA THR A 9 28.82 11.46 -24.62
C THR A 9 27.87 10.26 -24.77
N PHE A 10 28.11 9.35 -25.72
CA PHE A 10 27.34 8.13 -25.88
C PHE A 10 27.30 7.28 -24.61
N TYR A 11 28.46 6.99 -24.00
CA TYR A 11 28.51 6.19 -22.78
C TYR A 11 27.82 6.89 -21.60
N ALA A 12 28.01 8.19 -21.43
CA ALA A 12 27.37 8.95 -20.36
C ALA A 12 25.85 8.95 -20.47
N VAL A 13 25.32 9.20 -21.68
CA VAL A 13 23.86 9.23 -21.93
C VAL A 13 23.25 7.81 -21.80
N SER A 14 23.95 6.79 -22.30
CA SER A 14 23.50 5.39 -22.14
C SER A 14 23.48 4.96 -20.66
N ALA A 15 24.52 5.30 -19.89
CA ALA A 15 24.56 5.01 -18.46
C ALA A 15 23.40 5.70 -17.71
N ALA A 16 23.10 6.97 -18.01
CA ALA A 16 21.96 7.67 -17.42
C ALA A 16 20.63 6.97 -17.73
N GLY A 17 20.41 6.54 -18.97
CA GLY A 17 19.20 5.81 -19.37
C GLY A 17 19.07 4.48 -18.62
N ILE A 18 20.15 3.72 -18.45
CA ILE A 18 20.16 2.47 -17.68
C ILE A 18 19.81 2.74 -16.21
N VAL A 19 20.37 3.79 -15.60
CA VAL A 19 20.08 4.17 -14.22
C VAL A 19 18.59 4.47 -14.04
N PHE A 20 17.96 5.21 -14.94
CA PHE A 20 16.52 5.48 -14.87
C PHE A 20 15.68 4.21 -14.93
N ILE A 21 16.02 3.27 -15.81
CA ILE A 21 15.32 1.98 -15.91
C ILE A 21 15.48 1.19 -14.62
N VAL A 22 16.69 1.08 -14.08
CA VAL A 22 16.97 0.33 -12.85
C VAL A 22 16.21 0.93 -11.66
N ILE A 23 16.22 2.26 -11.50
CA ILE A 23 15.47 2.94 -10.44
C ILE A 23 13.96 2.71 -10.63
N GLY A 24 13.46 2.82 -11.86
CA GLY A 24 12.05 2.58 -12.15
C GLY A 24 11.62 1.17 -11.78
N ILE A 25 12.36 0.15 -12.20
CA ILE A 25 12.07 -1.26 -11.88
C ILE A 25 12.17 -1.51 -10.37
N ALA A 26 13.23 -1.06 -9.71
CA ALA A 26 13.40 -1.20 -8.27
C ALA A 26 12.25 -0.57 -7.48
N SER A 27 11.79 0.59 -7.92
CA SER A 27 10.65 1.29 -7.31
C SER A 27 9.33 0.52 -7.50
N VAL A 28 9.10 -0.11 -8.67
CA VAL A 28 7.92 -0.97 -8.89
C VAL A 28 7.93 -2.17 -7.93
N ILE A 29 9.07 -2.83 -7.77
CA ILE A 29 9.21 -3.97 -6.86
C ILE A 29 8.95 -3.52 -5.42
N TYR A 30 9.57 -2.42 -4.99
CA TYR A 30 9.42 -1.90 -3.63
C TYR A 30 7.96 -1.56 -3.29
N ASN A 31 7.24 -0.90 -4.18
CA ASN A 31 5.84 -0.50 -3.95
C ASN A 31 4.84 -1.67 -4.01
N ASN A 32 5.19 -2.78 -4.67
CA ASN A 32 4.38 -3.99 -4.65
C ASN A 32 4.67 -4.90 -3.45
N THR A 33 5.69 -4.57 -2.65
CA THR A 33 5.98 -5.31 -1.42
C THR A 33 4.95 -4.93 -0.35
N PRO A 34 4.24 -5.89 0.26
CA PRO A 34 3.27 -5.59 1.31
C PRO A 34 3.95 -4.92 2.51
N VAL A 35 3.36 -3.84 2.98
CA VAL A 35 3.81 -3.11 4.18
C VAL A 35 2.94 -3.53 5.34
N ASP A 36 3.56 -3.83 6.47
CA ASP A 36 2.86 -4.14 7.72
C ASP A 36 2.53 -2.83 8.46
N VAL A 37 1.24 -2.54 8.60
CA VAL A 37 0.73 -1.32 9.22
C VAL A 37 0.08 -1.68 10.55
N PRO A 38 0.52 -1.10 11.68
CA PRO A 38 -0.13 -1.32 12.97
C PRO A 38 -1.54 -0.72 12.98
N LEU A 39 -2.50 -1.47 13.52
CA LEU A 39 -3.88 -1.05 13.71
C LEU A 39 -4.12 -0.82 15.20
N ASN A 40 -3.66 0.31 15.72
CA ASN A 40 -3.79 0.64 17.14
C ASN A 40 -4.67 1.86 17.32
N GLY A 41 -5.62 1.78 18.24
CA GLY A 41 -6.53 2.89 18.51
C GLY A 41 -7.30 2.74 19.82
N ILE A 42 -7.89 3.84 20.24
CA ILE A 42 -8.82 3.88 21.37
C ILE A 42 -10.11 4.54 20.91
N ILE A 43 -11.23 3.85 21.13
CA ILE A 43 -12.58 4.37 20.79
C ILE A 43 -13.32 4.70 22.07
N LYS A 44 -13.67 5.97 22.25
CA LYS A 44 -14.46 6.44 23.39
C LYS A 44 -15.92 5.94 23.33
N PRO A 45 -16.62 5.90 24.45
CA PRO A 45 -18.04 5.55 24.49
C PRO A 45 -18.86 6.33 23.46
N SER A 46 -19.80 5.65 22.81
CA SER A 46 -20.70 6.19 21.78
C SER A 46 -20.02 6.70 20.50
N MET A 47 -18.71 6.43 20.31
CA MET A 47 -17.97 6.75 19.11
C MET A 47 -17.77 5.52 18.23
N SER A 48 -17.38 5.75 16.98
CA SER A 48 -17.00 4.72 16.04
C SER A 48 -15.65 5.07 15.39
N ASP A 49 -14.91 4.05 14.99
CA ASP A 49 -13.69 4.17 14.18
C ASP A 49 -13.80 3.32 12.93
N VAL A 50 -13.14 3.76 11.87
CA VAL A 50 -13.18 3.10 10.57
C VAL A 50 -11.75 2.90 10.05
N LEU A 51 -11.33 1.65 9.99
CA LEU A 51 -10.05 1.26 9.40
C LEU A 51 -10.27 0.86 7.95
N THR A 52 -9.41 1.36 7.05
CA THR A 52 -9.55 1.14 5.60
C THR A 52 -8.26 0.59 4.98
N PRO A 53 -7.84 -0.64 5.34
CA PRO A 53 -6.64 -1.23 4.76
C PRO A 53 -6.85 -1.53 3.26
N ASN A 54 -5.92 -1.04 2.41
CA ASN A 54 -5.85 -1.42 1.00
C ASN A 54 -5.01 -2.69 0.88
N MET A 55 -5.59 -3.78 0.42
CA MET A 55 -5.01 -5.12 0.49
C MET A 55 -4.92 -5.78 -0.88
N ASN A 56 -3.82 -6.47 -1.15
CA ASN A 56 -3.72 -7.40 -2.27
C ASN A 56 -4.31 -8.75 -1.90
N ILE A 57 -4.67 -9.55 -2.89
CA ILE A 57 -5.15 -10.93 -2.69
C ILE A 57 -4.13 -11.72 -1.85
N GLY A 58 -4.61 -12.40 -0.82
CA GLY A 58 -3.79 -13.17 0.12
C GLY A 58 -3.18 -12.36 1.27
N ASN A 59 -3.24 -11.02 1.24
CA ASN A 59 -2.84 -10.21 2.38
C ASN A 59 -3.76 -10.44 3.58
N THR A 60 -3.22 -10.27 4.77
CA THR A 60 -3.94 -10.50 6.03
C THR A 60 -4.06 -9.23 6.86
N ALA A 61 -5.18 -9.06 7.56
CA ALA A 61 -5.33 -8.08 8.63
C ALA A 61 -5.79 -8.81 9.90
N HIS A 62 -4.98 -8.71 10.93
CA HIS A 62 -5.30 -9.25 12.26
C HIS A 62 -5.76 -8.11 13.15
N ILE A 63 -6.96 -8.23 13.72
CA ILE A 63 -7.59 -7.19 14.53
C ILE A 63 -8.05 -7.80 15.83
N VAL A 64 -7.70 -7.15 16.92
CA VAL A 64 -8.18 -7.47 18.25
C VAL A 64 -8.81 -6.22 18.84
N VAL A 65 -10.03 -6.35 19.31
CA VAL A 65 -10.77 -5.28 20.01
C VAL A 65 -11.10 -5.75 21.39
N ASN A 66 -10.71 -4.98 22.39
CA ASN A 66 -10.98 -5.23 23.79
C ASN A 66 -11.78 -4.08 24.39
N GLY A 67 -12.79 -4.42 25.19
CA GLY A 67 -13.62 -3.43 25.87
C GLY A 67 -14.95 -4.00 26.33
N SER A 68 -15.96 -3.16 26.53
CA SER A 68 -17.26 -3.63 27.07
C SER A 68 -18.20 -4.17 26.00
N ILE A 69 -18.99 -3.31 25.38
CA ILE A 69 -19.99 -3.69 24.37
C ILE A 69 -19.71 -2.91 23.09
N PHE A 70 -19.60 -3.63 21.97
CA PHE A 70 -19.28 -3.01 20.69
C PHE A 70 -19.77 -3.86 19.52
N ASN A 71 -19.95 -3.21 18.37
CA ASN A 71 -20.31 -3.84 17.11
C ASN A 71 -19.13 -3.72 16.13
N VAL A 72 -18.86 -4.78 15.39
CA VAL A 72 -17.83 -4.83 14.35
C VAL A 72 -18.49 -5.20 13.02
N PHE A 73 -18.22 -4.40 11.98
CA PHE A 73 -18.67 -4.67 10.62
C PHE A 73 -17.46 -4.66 9.69
N ILE A 74 -17.29 -5.72 8.92
CA ILE A 74 -16.20 -5.86 7.95
C ILE A 74 -16.82 -6.04 6.58
N THR A 75 -16.46 -5.15 5.63
CA THR A 75 -16.91 -5.22 4.24
C THR A 75 -15.75 -5.35 3.29
N ASP A 76 -15.99 -6.04 2.17
CA ASP A 76 -15.03 -6.19 1.08
C ASP A 76 -14.99 -4.93 0.17
N PRO A 77 -14.09 -4.87 -0.82
CA PRO A 77 -14.00 -3.75 -1.76
C PRO A 77 -15.29 -3.47 -2.55
N ASP A 78 -16.13 -4.50 -2.76
CA ASP A 78 -17.43 -4.38 -3.41
C ASP A 78 -18.55 -3.99 -2.44
N LYS A 79 -18.21 -3.58 -1.20
CA LYS A 79 -19.12 -3.23 -0.12
C LYS A 79 -20.01 -4.37 0.36
N GLN A 80 -19.64 -5.62 0.08
CA GLN A 80 -20.34 -6.78 0.60
C GLN A 80 -19.90 -7.07 2.03
N LEU A 81 -20.85 -7.37 2.91
CA LEU A 81 -20.57 -7.68 4.30
C LEU A 81 -19.91 -9.07 4.41
N ILE A 82 -18.65 -9.08 4.90
CA ILE A 82 -17.89 -10.30 5.15
C ILE A 82 -18.18 -10.83 6.56
N LYS A 83 -18.21 -9.93 7.54
CA LYS A 83 -18.38 -10.27 8.94
C LYS A 83 -19.15 -9.17 9.67
N SER A 84 -20.11 -9.59 10.47
CA SER A 84 -20.76 -8.75 11.48
C SER A 84 -20.67 -9.48 12.81
N SER A 85 -20.41 -8.74 13.86
CA SER A 85 -20.37 -9.29 15.23
C SER A 85 -20.76 -8.23 16.23
N ASP A 86 -21.65 -8.62 17.12
CA ASP A 86 -21.93 -7.90 18.36
C ASP A 86 -21.13 -8.61 19.45
N ALA A 87 -20.18 -7.92 20.05
CA ALA A 87 -19.24 -8.51 20.98
C ALA A 87 -19.35 -7.88 22.38
N ILE A 88 -19.15 -8.72 23.37
CA ILE A 88 -19.04 -8.33 24.77
C ILE A 88 -17.66 -8.76 25.24
N SER A 89 -16.86 -7.81 25.68
CA SER A 89 -15.50 -7.92 26.21
C SER A 89 -14.35 -8.06 25.24
N ASN A 90 -14.37 -8.96 24.29
CA ASN A 90 -13.30 -9.07 23.29
C ASN A 90 -13.77 -9.60 21.93
N PHE A 91 -13.06 -9.23 20.89
CA PHE A 91 -13.23 -9.74 19.53
C PHE A 91 -11.85 -9.87 18.90
N ALA A 92 -11.56 -11.02 18.32
CA ALA A 92 -10.35 -11.25 17.54
C ALA A 92 -10.74 -11.84 16.18
N TYR A 93 -10.22 -11.26 15.11
CA TYR A 93 -10.51 -11.72 13.76
C TYR A 93 -9.30 -11.55 12.85
N THR A 94 -9.06 -12.54 12.02
CA THR A 94 -8.07 -12.48 10.94
C THR A 94 -8.79 -12.44 9.60
N LEU A 95 -8.75 -11.28 8.97
CA LEU A 95 -9.25 -11.07 7.61
C LEU A 95 -8.17 -11.55 6.63
N ILE A 96 -8.55 -12.38 5.67
CA ILE A 96 -7.71 -12.75 4.51
C ILE A 96 -8.36 -12.15 3.27
N ALA A 97 -7.62 -11.30 2.57
CA ALA A 97 -8.12 -10.63 1.37
C ALA A 97 -8.34 -11.63 0.23
N LYS A 98 -9.58 -11.79 -0.20
CA LYS A 98 -9.97 -12.61 -1.36
C LYS A 98 -10.03 -11.81 -2.65
N LYS A 99 -10.10 -10.49 -2.55
CA LYS A 99 -10.13 -9.52 -3.65
C LYS A 99 -9.09 -8.44 -3.37
N GLU A 100 -8.56 -7.84 -4.42
CA GLU A 100 -7.70 -6.65 -4.29
C GLU A 100 -8.57 -5.42 -4.07
N GLY A 101 -8.15 -4.52 -3.18
CA GLY A 101 -8.79 -3.24 -2.93
C GLY A 101 -8.92 -2.87 -1.47
N VAL A 102 -9.74 -1.86 -1.22
CA VAL A 102 -9.94 -1.28 0.11
C VAL A 102 -11.02 -2.04 0.86
N TYR A 103 -10.63 -2.69 1.94
CA TYR A 103 -11.54 -3.27 2.91
C TYR A 103 -11.94 -2.22 3.94
N LYS A 104 -13.18 -2.25 4.40
CA LYS A 104 -13.66 -1.37 5.46
C LYS A 104 -13.94 -2.19 6.72
N ILE A 105 -13.35 -1.77 7.83
CA ILE A 105 -13.57 -2.34 9.15
C ILE A 105 -14.12 -1.23 10.03
N GLU A 106 -15.39 -1.31 10.36
CA GLU A 106 -16.07 -0.33 11.20
C GLU A 106 -16.30 -0.93 12.58
N ILE A 107 -15.84 -0.24 13.61
CA ILE A 107 -15.98 -0.63 15.01
C ILE A 107 -16.74 0.46 15.72
N LYS A 108 -17.89 0.11 16.27
CA LYS A 108 -18.78 1.05 16.99
C LYS A 108 -18.81 0.69 18.47
N ASN A 109 -18.37 1.59 19.31
CA ASN A 109 -18.50 1.46 20.76
C ASN A 109 -19.92 1.80 21.20
N VAL A 110 -20.67 0.82 21.65
CA VAL A 110 -22.03 0.98 22.20
C VAL A 110 -22.05 0.80 23.71
N GLY A 111 -20.87 0.57 24.31
CA GLY A 111 -20.68 0.45 25.76
C GLY A 111 -20.40 1.79 26.44
N THR A 112 -20.11 1.71 27.73
CA THR A 112 -19.84 2.87 28.62
C THR A 112 -18.37 3.09 28.91
N SER A 113 -17.50 2.18 28.51
CA SER A 113 -16.04 2.25 28.68
C SER A 113 -15.32 2.39 27.34
N GLU A 114 -14.07 2.83 27.35
CA GLU A 114 -13.24 2.90 26.16
C GLU A 114 -12.94 1.50 25.61
N LEU A 115 -12.84 1.40 24.28
CA LEU A 115 -12.36 0.21 23.59
C LEU A 115 -10.90 0.43 23.17
N THR A 116 -10.13 -0.62 23.25
CA THR A 116 -8.76 -0.66 22.72
C THR A 116 -8.72 -1.53 21.48
N ILE A 117 -8.23 -0.98 20.38
CA ILE A 117 -7.95 -1.71 19.15
C ILE A 117 -6.45 -1.98 19.10
N THR A 118 -6.09 -3.22 18.82
CA THR A 118 -4.71 -3.63 18.54
C THR A 118 -4.69 -4.58 17.34
N GLY A 119 -3.61 -4.56 16.60
CA GLY A 119 -3.47 -5.46 15.46
C GLY A 119 -2.51 -4.93 14.41
N HIS A 120 -2.53 -5.59 13.27
CA HIS A 120 -1.73 -5.20 12.12
C HIS A 120 -2.40 -5.63 10.82
N ALA A 121 -2.16 -4.90 9.75
CA ALA A 121 -2.63 -5.25 8.41
C ALA A 121 -1.48 -5.19 7.42
N LYS A 122 -1.37 -6.21 6.59
CA LYS A 122 -0.51 -6.17 5.40
C LYS A 122 -1.25 -5.40 4.32
N THR A 123 -0.78 -4.19 4.04
CA THR A 123 -1.39 -3.29 3.05
C THR A 123 -0.56 -3.23 1.79
N LYS A 124 -1.20 -2.91 0.68
CA LYS A 124 -0.53 -2.55 -0.57
C LYS A 124 0.21 -1.21 -0.38
N GLY A 125 1.39 -1.07 -0.96
CA GLY A 125 2.08 0.22 -1.02
C GLY A 125 1.26 1.29 -1.78
N SER A 126 1.63 2.55 -1.64
CA SER A 126 0.88 3.67 -2.22
C SER A 126 0.81 3.61 -3.75
N GLU A 127 -0.39 3.67 -4.33
CA GLU A 127 -0.61 3.68 -5.79
C GLU A 127 -0.09 4.95 -6.48
N ILE A 128 0.09 6.04 -5.74
CA ILE A 128 0.53 7.34 -6.27
C ILE A 128 1.91 7.25 -6.96
N ALA A 129 2.74 6.31 -6.54
CA ALA A 129 4.08 6.13 -7.07
C ALA A 129 4.13 5.43 -8.45
N PHE A 130 3.10 4.67 -8.84
CA PHE A 130 3.14 3.84 -10.06
C PHE A 130 3.30 4.67 -11.34
N GLY A 131 2.59 5.79 -11.48
CA GLY A 131 2.71 6.68 -12.63
C GLY A 131 4.12 7.26 -12.80
N GLY A 132 4.74 7.68 -11.71
CA GLY A 132 6.12 8.20 -11.73
C GLY A 132 7.16 7.14 -12.09
N GLN A 133 6.97 5.91 -11.65
CA GLN A 133 7.86 4.78 -11.93
C GLN A 133 7.82 4.37 -13.41
N MET A 134 6.64 4.30 -14.00
CA MET A 134 6.47 4.03 -15.43
C MET A 134 7.09 5.14 -16.28
N MET A 135 6.96 6.41 -15.86
CA MET A 135 7.63 7.53 -16.53
C MET A 135 9.16 7.40 -16.49
N LEU A 136 9.76 6.96 -15.38
CA LEU A 136 11.20 6.73 -15.31
C LEU A 136 11.66 5.65 -16.27
N ILE A 137 10.95 4.53 -16.37
CA ILE A 137 11.27 3.45 -17.30
C ILE A 137 11.18 3.94 -18.75
N ILE A 138 10.08 4.60 -19.13
CA ILE A 138 9.87 5.14 -20.46
C ILE A 138 10.96 6.17 -20.81
N THR A 139 11.26 7.08 -19.89
CA THR A 139 12.32 8.08 -20.08
C THR A 139 13.67 7.41 -20.29
N GLY A 140 13.99 6.38 -19.50
CA GLY A 140 15.22 5.61 -19.65
C GLY A 140 15.35 4.97 -21.03
N ILE A 141 14.27 4.39 -21.56
CA ILE A 141 14.23 3.78 -22.91
C ILE A 141 14.47 4.86 -23.98
N ILE A 142 13.80 6.01 -23.86
CA ILE A 142 13.95 7.14 -24.80
C ILE A 142 15.39 7.64 -24.79
N VAL A 143 16.00 7.84 -23.61
CA VAL A 143 17.37 8.31 -23.44
C VAL A 143 18.36 7.34 -24.09
N ILE A 144 18.18 6.02 -23.90
CA ILE A 144 19.02 5.01 -24.58
C ILE A 144 18.84 5.08 -26.09
N GLY A 145 17.58 5.20 -26.58
CA GLY A 145 17.32 5.35 -28.01
C GLY A 145 18.02 6.56 -28.64
N PHE A 146 17.99 7.71 -27.94
CA PHE A 146 18.75 8.91 -28.35
C PHE A 146 20.25 8.66 -28.35
N SER A 147 20.78 7.97 -27.36
CA SER A 147 22.21 7.69 -27.27
C SER A 147 22.71 6.86 -28.46
N LEU A 148 21.93 5.88 -28.92
CA LEU A 148 22.25 5.06 -30.09
C LEU A 148 22.35 5.91 -31.37
N ARG A 149 21.58 6.99 -31.47
CA ARG A 149 21.67 7.94 -32.59
C ARG A 149 22.96 8.78 -32.56
N LEU A 150 23.48 9.08 -31.36
CA LEU A 150 24.73 9.83 -31.19
C LEU A 150 25.99 8.98 -31.55
N ARG A 151 25.85 7.66 -31.64
CA ARG A 151 26.93 6.76 -32.01
C ARG A 151 27.19 6.74 -33.53
N ARG A 152 26.23 7.17 -34.35
CA ARG A 152 26.36 7.28 -35.81
C ARG A 152 26.97 8.61 -36.19
#